data_a1d6836989c8bf5a288d218f05a902c3
#
_entry.id   a1d6836989c8bf5a288d218f05a902c3
#
_cell.length_a   1.000
_cell.length_b   1.000
_cell.length_c   1.000
_cell.angle_alpha   90.00
_cell.angle_beta   90.00
_cell.angle_gamma   90.00
#
_symmetry.space_group_name_H-M   'P 1'
#
loop_
_entity.id
_entity.type
_entity.pdbx_description
1 polymer ?
#
loop_
_entity_poly.entity_id
_entity_poly.type
_entity_poly.pdbx_seq_one_letter_code
_entity_poly.pdbx_strand_id
1 'polypeptide(L)' 'VKPQLSVISLKVPQKDIYYISWTIDACEGLGLLRTDDPKMGEVTVFTPSELLGDMLGCIEGLKNEGLEINIVNVS' A
#
# COMPACT_ATOMS: atom_id res chain seq x y z
N VAL A 1 -24.80 -3.08 7.50
CA VAL A 1 -23.98 -2.96 6.29
C VAL A 1 -22.57 -3.41 6.61
N LYS A 2 -22.09 -4.41 5.90
CA LYS A 2 -20.73 -4.88 6.08
C LYS A 2 -19.76 -3.89 5.44
N PRO A 3 -18.70 -3.46 6.16
CA PRO A 3 -17.69 -2.64 5.53
C PRO A 3 -17.01 -3.45 4.42
N GLN A 4 -16.83 -2.82 3.28
CA GLN A 4 -16.09 -3.44 2.17
C GLN A 4 -14.62 -3.17 2.32
N LEU A 5 -13.81 -4.13 1.95
CA LEU A 5 -12.37 -4.03 2.02
C LEU A 5 -11.81 -4.05 0.60
N SER A 6 -10.97 -3.08 0.30
CA SER A 6 -10.24 -3.04 -0.96
C SER A 6 -8.83 -3.57 -0.74
N VAL A 7 -8.32 -4.28 -1.73
CA VAL A 7 -7.01 -4.91 -1.68
C VAL A 7 -6.16 -4.37 -2.83
N ILE A 8 -5.01 -3.82 -2.48
CA ILE A 8 -4.09 -3.25 -3.47
C ILE A 8 -2.81 -4.08 -3.46
N SER A 9 -2.51 -4.70 -4.58
CA SER A 9 -1.28 -5.46 -4.74
C SER A 9 -0.21 -4.56 -5.35
N LEU A 10 0.94 -4.49 -4.68
CA LEU A 10 2.04 -3.62 -5.10
C LEU A 10 3.31 -4.43 -5.32
N LYS A 11 4.16 -3.91 -6.19
CA LYS A 11 5.52 -4.41 -6.33
C LYS A 11 6.48 -3.25 -6.12
N VAL A 12 7.39 -3.42 -5.16
CA VAL A 12 8.31 -2.36 -4.73
C VAL A 12 9.71 -2.94 -4.55
N PRO A 13 10.76 -2.10 -4.58
CA PRO A 13 12.11 -2.58 -4.26
C PRO A 13 12.18 -3.11 -2.83
N GLN A 14 12.85 -4.24 -2.64
CA GLN A 14 13.00 -4.86 -1.32
C GLN A 14 13.51 -3.86 -0.28
N LYS A 15 14.47 -3.04 -0.65
CA LYS A 15 15.10 -2.07 0.26
C LYS A 15 14.12 -1.03 0.79
N ASP A 16 13.02 -0.80 0.08
CA ASP A 16 12.05 0.25 0.44
C ASP A 16 10.82 -0.29 1.16
N ILE A 17 10.69 -1.61 1.30
CA ILE A 17 9.52 -2.22 1.93
C ILE A 17 9.31 -1.67 3.34
N TYR A 18 10.38 -1.56 4.11
CA TYR A 18 10.31 -1.11 5.50
C TYR A 18 9.78 0.31 5.61
N TYR A 19 10.31 1.20 4.78
CA TYR A 19 9.87 2.60 4.77
C TYR A 19 8.43 2.73 4.31
N ILE A 20 8.05 1.99 3.28
CA ILE A 20 6.69 2.02 2.76
C ILE A 20 5.70 1.49 3.81
N SER A 21 6.05 0.38 4.45
CA SER A 21 5.22 -0.19 5.51
C SER A 21 5.04 0.80 6.65
N TRP A 22 6.12 1.42 7.08
CA TRP A 22 6.08 2.40 8.16
C TRP A 22 5.19 3.60 7.79
N THR A 23 5.30 4.08 6.56
CA THR A 23 4.49 5.20 6.09
C THR A 23 3.01 4.86 6.02
N ILE A 24 2.68 3.66 5.51
CA ILE A 24 1.30 3.20 5.45
C ILE A 24 0.71 3.08 6.86
N ASP A 25 1.48 2.54 7.81
CA ASP A 25 1.04 2.42 9.19
C ASP A 25 0.82 3.79 9.84
N ALA A 26 1.60 4.79 9.43
CA ALA A 26 1.48 6.15 9.93
C ALA A 26 0.27 6.90 9.34
N CYS A 27 -0.30 6.40 8.24
CA CYS A 27 -1.53 6.94 7.66
C CYS A 27 -2.71 6.45 8.49
N GLU A 28 -3.05 7.21 9.50
CA GLU A 28 -4.01 6.84 10.54
C GLU A 28 -5.30 6.20 10.01
N GLY A 29 -5.51 4.92 10.31
CA GLY A 29 -6.74 4.22 9.99
C GLY A 29 -6.99 3.99 8.51
N LEU A 30 -6.07 4.37 7.63
CA LEU A 30 -6.27 4.19 6.19
C LEU A 30 -6.11 2.73 5.76
N GLY A 31 -5.26 1.97 6.44
CA GLY A 31 -5.10 0.58 6.08
C GLY A 31 -3.91 -0.11 6.71
N LEU A 32 -3.67 -1.32 6.24
CA LEU A 32 -2.58 -2.18 6.71
C LEU A 32 -1.79 -2.69 5.51
N LEU A 33 -0.50 -2.87 5.70
CA LEU A 33 0.36 -3.45 4.68
C LEU A 33 0.84 -4.82 5.14
N ARG A 34 0.77 -5.80 4.24
CA ARG A 34 1.30 -7.14 4.47
C ARG A 34 2.38 -7.42 3.45
N THR A 35 3.53 -7.89 3.91
CA THR A 35 4.60 -8.31 3.03
C THR A 35 4.38 -9.76 2.61
N ASP A 36 4.13 -10.00 1.33
CA ASP A 36 3.87 -11.34 0.81
C ASP A 36 5.17 -12.05 0.44
N ASP A 37 6.04 -11.36 -0.29
CA ASP A 37 7.34 -11.90 -0.68
C ASP A 37 8.36 -10.76 -0.69
N PRO A 38 9.16 -10.65 0.37
CA PRO A 38 10.11 -9.55 0.47
C PRO A 38 11.20 -9.59 -0.60
N LYS A 39 11.59 -10.77 -1.04
CA LYS A 39 12.64 -10.90 -2.07
C LYS A 39 12.17 -10.40 -3.41
N MET A 40 10.91 -10.65 -3.73
CA MET A 40 10.30 -10.19 -4.98
C MET A 40 9.70 -8.79 -4.86
N GLY A 41 9.67 -8.25 -3.65
CA GLY A 41 9.09 -6.95 -3.42
C GLY A 41 7.56 -6.94 -3.51
N GLU A 42 6.93 -8.08 -3.24
CA GLU A 42 5.48 -8.20 -3.31
C GLU A 42 4.85 -7.87 -1.97
N VAL A 43 4.00 -6.85 -1.97
CA VAL A 43 3.29 -6.42 -0.78
C VAL A 43 1.83 -6.19 -1.12
N THR A 44 0.97 -6.33 -0.10
CA THR A 44 -0.47 -6.12 -0.25
C THR A 44 -0.94 -5.11 0.78
N VAL A 45 -1.71 -4.13 0.33
CA VAL A 45 -2.30 -3.12 1.19
C VAL A 45 -3.80 -3.39 1.30
N PHE A 46 -4.30 -3.42 2.53
CA PHE A 46 -5.73 -3.58 2.81
C PHE A 46 -6.27 -2.25 3.31
N THR A 47 -7.34 -1.76 2.72
CA THR A 47 -7.95 -0.51 3.13
C THR A 47 -9.47 -0.61 3.00
N PRO A 48 -10.24 0.05 3.89
CA PRO A 48 -11.69 0.13 3.66
C PRO A 48 -11.96 0.77 2.31
N SER A 49 -12.92 0.25 1.57
CA SER A 49 -13.21 0.73 0.22
C SER A 49 -13.55 2.21 0.17
N GLU A 50 -14.19 2.72 1.21
CA GLU A 50 -14.51 4.16 1.28
C GLU A 50 -13.27 5.03 1.44
N LEU A 51 -12.15 4.46 1.88
CA LEU A 51 -10.87 5.15 2.04
C LEU A 51 -9.88 4.84 0.93
N LEU A 52 -10.31 4.09 -0.09
CA LEU A 52 -9.42 3.68 -1.18
C LEU A 52 -8.76 4.88 -1.87
N GLY A 53 -9.52 5.94 -2.12
CA GLY A 53 -8.98 7.15 -2.74
C GLY A 53 -7.88 7.77 -1.90
N ASP A 54 -8.09 7.83 -0.58
CA ASP A 54 -7.09 8.39 0.34
C ASP A 54 -5.83 7.52 0.38
N MET A 55 -6.02 6.19 0.36
CA MET A 55 -4.88 5.26 0.35
C MET A 55 -4.08 5.40 -0.95
N LEU A 56 -4.77 5.50 -2.08
CA LEU A 56 -4.09 5.70 -3.36
C LEU A 56 -3.32 7.02 -3.38
N GLY A 57 -3.88 8.07 -2.76
CA GLY A 57 -3.19 9.34 -2.60
C GLY A 57 -1.93 9.22 -1.76
N CYS A 58 -1.98 8.42 -0.69
CA CYS A 58 -0.81 8.15 0.15
C CYS A 58 0.29 7.45 -0.66
N ILE A 59 -0.10 6.45 -1.45
CA ILE A 59 0.84 5.72 -2.32
C ILE A 59 1.44 6.66 -3.36
N GLU A 60 0.61 7.52 -3.95
CA GLU A 60 1.08 8.48 -4.94
C GLU A 60 2.08 9.47 -4.33
N GLY A 61 1.84 9.87 -3.07
CA GLY A 61 2.79 10.71 -2.35
C GLY A 61 4.14 10.05 -2.20
N LEU A 62 4.16 8.75 -1.92
CA LEU A 62 5.40 7.98 -1.85
C LEU A 62 6.11 7.93 -3.20
N LYS A 63 5.36 7.75 -4.28
CA LYS A 63 5.94 7.78 -5.63
C LYS A 63 6.58 9.13 -5.93
N ASN A 64 5.94 10.20 -5.48
CA ASN A 64 6.46 11.56 -5.69
C ASN A 64 7.75 11.82 -4.90
N GLU A 65 8.02 11.04 -3.85
CA GLU A 65 9.28 11.09 -3.12
C GLU A 65 10.41 10.39 -3.86
N GLY A 66 10.13 9.75 -4.98
CA GLY A 66 11.11 9.05 -5.78
C GLY A 66 11.13 7.54 -5.58
N LEU A 67 10.17 7.00 -4.85
CA LEU A 67 10.08 5.56 -4.64
C LEU A 67 9.45 4.88 -5.84
N GLU A 68 10.00 3.72 -6.21
CA GLU A 68 9.45 2.90 -7.29
C GLU A 68 8.35 2.02 -6.74
N ILE A 69 7.10 2.42 -6.97
CA ILE A 69 5.95 1.64 -6.54
C ILE A 69 5.09 1.32 -7.75
N ASN A 70 4.92 0.04 -8.02
CA ASN A 70 4.09 -0.43 -9.14
C ASN A 70 2.81 -1.04 -8.57
N ILE A 71 1.68 -0.47 -8.93
CA ILE A 71 0.37 -1.03 -8.57
C ILE A 71 0.08 -2.16 -9.55
N VAL A 72 0.05 -3.38 -9.03
CA VAL A 72 -0.17 -4.57 -9.86
C VAL A 72 -1.64 -4.81 -10.05
N ASN A 73 -2.41 -4.65 -8.99
CA ASN A 73 -3.85 -4.93 -9.02
C ASN A 73 -4.56 -4.18 -7.91
N VAL A 74 -5.81 -3.83 -8.16
CA VAL A 74 -6.70 -3.22 -7.16
C VAL A 74 -8.03 -3.98 -7.23
N SER A 75 -8.47 -4.51 -6.09
CA SER A 75 -9.73 -5.26 -6.05
C SER A 75 -10.60 -4.91 -4.85
#